data_7dbb64c47a264131f7e47f9d50b83a92
#
_entry.id   7dbb64c47a264131f7e47f9d50b83a92
#
_cell.length_a   1.000
_cell.length_b   1.000
_cell.length_c   1.000
_cell.angle_alpha   90.00
_cell.angle_beta   90.00
_cell.angle_gamma   90.00
#
_symmetry.space_group_name_H-M   'P 1'
#
loop_
_entity.id
_entity.type
_entity.pdbx_description
1 polymer ?
#
loop_
_entity_poly.entity_id
_entity_poly.type
_entity_poly.pdbx_seq_one_letter_code
_entity_poly.pdbx_strand_id
1 'polypeptide(L)'
;LLLDDDPETLDCVGAFCHAGGHRLLRARNLAEALVWLNTEPVEVLVSDLKLAGEHTAPLLKSLAQAHPRLLSLVVTPFRDTQALLELINQAQIFRYLPKPIRRGLFEKGLKAAAEQALLWRGRSLPEVDRLAEVPRDEREKERVGSLLGMLGRLRERLTA
;
A
#
# COMPACT_ATOMS: atom_id res chain seq x y z
N LEU A 1 6.35 2.32 4.70
CA LEU A 1 6.36 0.86 4.66
C LEU A 1 6.62 0.41 3.23
N LEU A 2 7.52 -0.53 3.04
CA LEU A 2 7.78 -1.21 1.76
C LEU A 2 7.34 -2.67 1.90
N LEU A 3 6.47 -3.10 1.00
CA LEU A 3 5.96 -4.47 0.90
C LEU A 3 6.39 -5.06 -0.45
N ASP A 4 7.39 -5.90 -0.42
CA ASP A 4 7.94 -6.59 -1.60
C ASP A 4 8.67 -7.86 -1.13
N ASP A 5 8.53 -8.98 -1.82
CA ASP A 5 9.21 -10.25 -1.49
C ASP A 5 10.60 -10.37 -2.15
N ASP A 6 10.92 -9.47 -3.10
CA ASP A 6 12.21 -9.41 -3.76
C ASP A 6 13.27 -8.68 -2.93
N PRO A 7 14.34 -9.37 -2.49
CA PRO A 7 15.41 -8.76 -1.70
C PRO A 7 16.11 -7.59 -2.42
N GLU A 8 16.28 -7.68 -3.74
CA GLU A 8 16.94 -6.62 -4.51
C GLU A 8 16.12 -5.33 -4.51
N THR A 9 14.80 -5.45 -4.64
CA THR A 9 13.87 -4.32 -4.51
C THR A 9 13.93 -3.72 -3.11
N LEU A 10 13.91 -4.58 -2.06
CA LEU A 10 13.99 -4.12 -0.66
C LEU A 10 15.27 -3.33 -0.38
N ASP A 11 16.40 -3.77 -0.90
CA ASP A 11 17.69 -3.09 -0.70
C ASP A 11 17.80 -1.81 -1.53
N CYS A 12 17.39 -1.85 -2.79
CA CYS A 12 17.40 -0.70 -3.69
C CYS A 12 16.53 0.44 -3.14
N VAL A 13 15.28 0.15 -2.80
CA VAL A 13 14.36 1.14 -2.21
C VAL A 13 14.84 1.58 -0.84
N GLY A 14 15.43 0.67 -0.06
CA GLY A 14 16.04 0.97 1.23
C GLY A 14 17.12 2.05 1.12
N ALA A 15 18.02 1.91 0.16
CA ALA A 15 19.06 2.90 -0.12
C ALA A 15 18.48 4.27 -0.51
N PHE A 16 17.43 4.30 -1.33
CA PHE A 16 16.77 5.55 -1.74
C PHE A 16 16.08 6.24 -0.56
N CYS A 17 15.37 5.48 0.28
CA CYS A 17 14.72 6.03 1.47
C CYS A 17 15.73 6.58 2.47
N HIS A 18 16.84 5.88 2.70
CA HIS A 18 17.90 6.33 3.58
C HIS A 18 18.53 7.64 3.08
N ALA A 19 18.86 7.72 1.80
CA ALA A 19 19.39 8.93 1.19
C ALA A 19 18.42 10.13 1.27
N GLY A 20 17.12 9.87 1.24
CA GLY A 20 16.07 10.88 1.39
C GLY A 20 15.71 11.23 2.85
N GLY A 21 16.36 10.63 3.85
CA GLY A 21 16.07 10.86 5.26
C GLY A 21 14.73 10.27 5.73
N HIS A 22 14.16 9.31 4.99
CA HIS A 22 12.90 8.67 5.35
C HIS A 22 13.12 7.44 6.24
N ARG A 23 12.26 7.29 7.26
CA ARG A 23 12.20 6.05 8.04
C ARG A 23 11.53 4.96 7.20
N LEU A 24 12.22 3.85 6.98
CA LEU A 24 11.71 2.71 6.23
C LEU A 24 11.38 1.55 7.15
N LEU A 25 10.16 1.04 7.02
CA LEU A 25 9.72 -0.25 7.55
C LEU A 25 9.64 -1.22 6.37
N ARG A 26 10.13 -2.44 6.54
CA ARG A 26 10.17 -3.47 5.49
C ARG A 26 9.25 -4.62 5.86
N ALA A 27 8.54 -5.13 4.88
CA ALA A 27 7.71 -6.32 4.97
C ALA A 27 7.90 -7.17 3.71
N ARG A 28 8.10 -8.47 3.89
CA ARG A 28 8.25 -9.43 2.80
C ARG A 28 6.95 -10.15 2.46
N ASN A 29 5.97 -10.00 3.30
CA ASN A 29 4.67 -10.63 3.15
C ASN A 29 3.59 -9.77 3.83
N LEU A 30 2.35 -10.13 3.57
CA LEU A 30 1.20 -9.42 4.10
C LEU A 30 1.14 -9.41 5.63
N ALA A 31 1.49 -10.52 6.28
CA ALA A 31 1.43 -10.62 7.74
C ALA A 31 2.38 -9.60 8.41
N GLU A 32 3.61 -9.49 7.91
CA GLU A 32 4.56 -8.47 8.37
C GLU A 32 4.06 -7.05 8.10
N ALA A 33 3.49 -6.80 6.92
CA ALA A 33 2.96 -5.48 6.58
C ALA A 33 1.81 -5.07 7.53
N LEU A 34 0.92 -6.00 7.85
CA LEU A 34 -0.17 -5.76 8.78
C LEU A 34 0.31 -5.47 10.21
N VAL A 35 1.37 -6.13 10.67
CA VAL A 35 2.00 -5.81 11.95
C VAL A 35 2.44 -4.34 11.96
N TRP A 36 3.21 -3.93 10.94
CA TRP A 36 3.67 -2.54 10.85
C TRP A 36 2.54 -1.53 10.77
N LEU A 37 1.51 -1.78 9.97
CA LEU A 37 0.35 -0.89 9.83
C LEU A 37 -0.44 -0.72 11.14
N ASN A 38 -0.39 -1.71 12.04
CA ASN A 38 -1.07 -1.63 13.35
C ASN A 38 -0.19 -1.05 14.45
N THR A 39 1.13 -1.17 14.36
CA THR A 39 2.05 -0.77 15.43
C THR A 39 2.75 0.56 15.18
N GLU A 40 2.82 1.00 13.91
CA GLU A 40 3.56 2.18 13.52
C GLU A 40 2.69 3.15 12.69
N PRO A 41 2.91 4.45 12.81
CA PRO A 41 2.20 5.44 12.01
C PRO A 41 2.74 5.45 10.57
N VAL A 42 2.17 4.60 9.72
CA VAL A 42 2.56 4.48 8.30
C VAL A 42 1.75 5.49 7.48
N GLU A 43 2.43 6.38 6.79
CA GLU A 43 1.82 7.38 5.91
C GLU A 43 1.87 6.97 4.44
N VAL A 44 2.92 6.26 4.04
CA VAL A 44 3.15 5.83 2.67
C VAL A 44 3.44 4.34 2.64
N LEU A 45 2.68 3.63 1.81
CA LEU A 45 2.90 2.22 1.47
C LEU A 45 3.47 2.15 0.05
N VAL A 46 4.63 1.54 -0.10
CA VAL A 46 5.18 1.12 -1.39
C VAL A 46 4.94 -0.37 -1.51
N SER A 47 4.22 -0.82 -2.52
CA SER A 47 3.87 -2.23 -2.69
C SER A 47 4.12 -2.69 -4.12
N ASP A 48 4.68 -3.89 -4.28
CA ASP A 48 4.57 -4.57 -5.57
C ASP A 48 3.11 -4.97 -5.82
N LEU A 49 2.75 -5.03 -7.11
CA LEU A 49 1.44 -5.50 -7.55
C LEU A 49 1.28 -7.02 -7.40
N LYS A 50 2.40 -7.75 -7.38
CA LYS A 50 2.45 -9.20 -7.13
C LYS A 50 3.37 -9.49 -5.96
N LEU A 51 2.86 -10.23 -5.01
CA LEU A 51 3.60 -10.70 -3.85
C LEU A 51 3.45 -12.21 -3.76
N ALA A 52 4.55 -12.96 -3.80
CA ALA A 52 4.55 -14.42 -3.82
C ALA A 52 3.61 -15.02 -4.90
N GLY A 53 3.51 -14.36 -6.07
CA GLY A 53 2.66 -14.78 -7.17
C GLY A 53 1.19 -14.34 -7.08
N GLU A 54 0.77 -13.78 -5.96
CA GLU A 54 -0.60 -13.25 -5.77
C GLU A 54 -0.68 -11.74 -6.04
N HIS A 55 -1.82 -11.30 -6.60
CA HIS A 55 -2.07 -9.88 -6.80
C HIS A 55 -2.39 -9.16 -5.50
N THR A 56 -1.72 -8.02 -5.26
CA THR A 56 -1.93 -7.18 -4.07
C THR A 56 -3.09 -6.18 -4.21
N ALA A 57 -3.73 -6.10 -5.38
CA ALA A 57 -4.82 -5.16 -5.64
C ALA A 57 -5.97 -5.23 -4.63
N PRO A 58 -6.53 -6.42 -4.27
CA PRO A 58 -7.58 -6.51 -3.26
C PRO A 58 -7.13 -6.02 -1.88
N LEU A 59 -5.86 -6.28 -1.53
CA LEU A 59 -5.26 -5.78 -0.31
C LEU A 59 -5.20 -4.25 -0.29
N LEU A 60 -4.68 -3.64 -1.35
CA LEU A 60 -4.54 -2.18 -1.45
C LEU A 60 -5.90 -1.49 -1.37
N LYS A 61 -6.94 -2.07 -1.98
CA LYS A 61 -8.33 -1.62 -1.86
C LYS A 61 -8.81 -1.66 -0.41
N SER A 62 -8.60 -2.77 0.29
CA SER A 62 -8.99 -2.91 1.69
C SER A 62 -8.24 -1.96 2.60
N LEU A 63 -6.93 -1.77 2.35
CA LEU A 63 -6.11 -0.81 3.11
C LEU A 63 -6.54 0.64 2.86
N ALA A 64 -6.89 1.01 1.63
CA ALA A 64 -7.40 2.34 1.33
C ALA A 64 -8.71 2.66 2.08
N GLN A 65 -9.55 1.65 2.29
CA GLN A 65 -10.79 1.78 3.08
C GLN A 65 -10.52 1.87 4.58
N ALA A 66 -9.64 0.99 5.11
CA ALA A 66 -9.32 0.92 6.54
C ALA A 66 -8.43 2.08 7.00
N HIS A 67 -7.53 2.54 6.14
CA HIS A 67 -6.55 3.59 6.40
C HIS A 67 -6.66 4.73 5.38
N PRO A 68 -7.66 5.62 5.48
CA PRO A 68 -7.94 6.64 4.46
C PRO A 68 -6.80 7.65 4.23
N ARG A 69 -5.86 7.74 5.16
CA ARG A 69 -4.68 8.61 5.05
C ARG A 69 -3.44 7.90 4.52
N LEU A 70 -3.52 6.59 4.30
CA LEU A 70 -2.43 5.81 3.74
C LEU A 70 -2.34 6.07 2.23
N LEU A 71 -1.18 6.55 1.78
CA LEU A 71 -0.91 6.80 0.38
C LEU A 71 -0.16 5.61 -0.21
N SER A 72 -0.72 4.98 -1.23
CA SER A 72 -0.14 3.79 -1.85
C SER A 72 0.63 4.14 -3.12
N LEU A 73 1.93 3.81 -3.15
CA LEU A 73 2.77 3.80 -4.34
C LEU A 73 2.87 2.36 -4.83
N VAL A 74 2.39 2.08 -6.02
CA VAL A 74 2.46 0.73 -6.59
C VAL A 74 3.65 0.61 -7.52
N VAL A 75 4.46 -0.41 -7.30
CA VAL A 75 5.63 -0.72 -8.12
C VAL A 75 5.36 -1.99 -8.90
N THR A 76 5.45 -1.98 -10.23
CA THR A 76 5.15 -3.16 -11.04
C THR A 76 5.83 -3.10 -12.42
N PRO A 77 6.12 -4.24 -13.06
CA PRO A 77 6.55 -4.26 -14.45
C PRO A 77 5.43 -3.76 -15.39
N PHE A 78 5.79 -3.01 -16.44
CA PHE A 78 4.85 -2.44 -17.45
C PHE A 78 3.90 -3.45 -18.13
N ARG A 79 4.07 -4.75 -17.90
CA ARG A 79 3.33 -5.79 -18.62
C ARG A 79 1.92 -6.07 -18.10
N ASP A 80 1.53 -5.44 -16.98
CA ASP A 80 0.25 -5.73 -16.29
C ASP A 80 -0.71 -4.52 -16.35
N THR A 81 -0.94 -4.00 -17.57
CA THR A 81 -1.72 -2.78 -17.80
C THR A 81 -3.17 -2.90 -17.32
N GLN A 82 -3.76 -4.08 -17.41
CA GLN A 82 -5.15 -4.30 -17.02
C GLN A 82 -5.33 -4.27 -15.50
N ALA A 83 -4.45 -4.97 -14.76
CA ALA A 83 -4.41 -4.93 -13.32
C ALA A 83 -4.10 -3.51 -12.79
N LEU A 84 -3.28 -2.75 -13.52
CA LEU A 84 -2.98 -1.37 -13.20
C LEU A 84 -4.21 -0.45 -13.35
N LEU A 85 -4.99 -0.60 -14.42
CA LEU A 85 -6.21 0.15 -14.63
C LEU A 85 -7.27 -0.15 -13.55
N GLU A 86 -7.40 -1.41 -13.17
CA GLU A 86 -8.26 -1.81 -12.06
C GLU A 86 -7.82 -1.20 -10.73
N LEU A 87 -6.52 -1.17 -10.47
CA LEU A 87 -5.94 -0.53 -9.28
C LEU A 87 -6.19 0.97 -9.23
N ILE A 88 -5.96 1.66 -10.34
CA ILE A 88 -6.20 3.11 -10.42
C ILE A 88 -7.67 3.41 -10.13
N ASN A 89 -8.58 2.63 -10.69
CA ASN A 89 -10.02 2.86 -10.57
C ASN A 89 -10.61 2.38 -9.23
N GLN A 90 -10.09 1.29 -8.65
CA GLN A 90 -10.70 0.64 -7.49
C GLN A 90 -9.95 0.85 -6.17
N ALA A 91 -8.62 0.87 -6.19
CA ALA A 91 -7.81 0.95 -4.98
C ALA A 91 -7.32 2.37 -4.66
N GLN A 92 -7.67 3.38 -5.46
CA GLN A 92 -7.27 4.77 -5.26
C GLN A 92 -5.77 4.92 -4.96
N ILE A 93 -4.93 4.23 -5.74
CA ILE A 93 -3.49 4.36 -5.58
C ILE A 93 -3.06 5.82 -5.82
N PHE A 94 -2.11 6.29 -5.02
CA PHE A 94 -1.59 7.64 -5.16
C PHE A 94 -0.73 7.78 -6.40
N ARG A 95 0.14 6.78 -6.65
CA ARG A 95 1.02 6.79 -7.83
C ARG A 95 1.48 5.38 -8.20
N TYR A 96 1.73 5.23 -9.47
CA TYR A 96 2.34 4.06 -10.07
C TYR A 96 3.80 4.33 -10.46
N LEU A 97 4.68 3.34 -10.25
CA LEU A 97 6.09 3.38 -10.57
C LEU A 97 6.49 2.09 -11.32
N PRO A 98 7.10 2.21 -12.51
CA PRO A 98 7.52 1.04 -13.27
C PRO A 98 8.77 0.37 -12.69
N LYS A 99 8.84 -0.97 -12.73
CA LYS A 99 10.10 -1.73 -12.59
C LYS A 99 10.84 -1.76 -13.95
N PRO A 100 12.16 -1.63 -13.99
CA PRO A 100 13.09 -1.47 -12.86
C PRO A 100 12.95 -0.08 -12.22
N ILE A 101 13.04 -0.04 -10.88
CA ILE A 101 12.84 1.17 -10.11
C ILE A 101 13.96 2.17 -10.39
N ARG A 102 13.63 3.27 -11.03
CA ARG A 102 14.57 4.36 -11.29
C ARG A 102 14.56 5.33 -10.10
N ARG A 103 15.74 5.57 -9.51
CA ARG A 103 15.92 6.42 -8.34
C ARG A 103 15.15 7.76 -8.45
N GLY A 104 15.38 8.52 -9.52
CA GLY A 104 14.75 9.83 -9.67
C GLY A 104 13.22 9.81 -9.76
N LEU A 105 12.62 8.75 -10.36
CA LEU A 105 11.17 8.56 -10.39
C LEU A 105 10.64 8.19 -9.02
N PHE A 106 11.34 7.29 -8.32
CA PHE A 106 10.98 6.87 -6.98
C PHE A 106 11.03 8.04 -5.99
N GLU A 107 12.13 8.79 -5.95
CA GLU A 107 12.30 9.95 -5.07
C GLU A 107 11.21 11.02 -5.33
N LYS A 108 10.89 11.30 -6.59
CA LYS A 108 9.80 12.22 -6.95
C LYS A 108 8.43 11.71 -6.48
N GLY A 109 8.17 10.42 -6.65
CA GLY A 109 6.94 9.79 -6.18
C GLY A 109 6.80 9.83 -4.67
N LEU A 110 7.87 9.45 -3.96
CA LEU A 110 7.90 9.43 -2.51
C LEU A 110 7.78 10.85 -1.92
N LYS A 111 8.49 11.82 -2.50
CA LYS A 111 8.38 13.23 -2.09
C LYS A 111 6.95 13.75 -2.24
N ALA A 112 6.31 13.52 -3.38
CA ALA A 112 4.94 13.94 -3.60
C ALA A 112 3.96 13.27 -2.61
N ALA A 113 4.16 11.99 -2.29
CA ALA A 113 3.37 11.29 -1.28
C ALA A 113 3.59 11.88 0.12
N ALA A 114 4.83 12.15 0.51
CA ALA A 114 5.15 12.74 1.79
C ALA A 114 4.54 14.16 1.95
N GLU A 115 4.62 14.99 0.91
CA GLU A 115 4.00 16.30 0.89
C GLU A 115 2.47 16.22 1.04
N GLN A 116 1.84 15.27 0.33
CA GLN A 116 0.39 15.05 0.44
C GLN A 116 0.01 14.53 1.85
N ALA A 117 0.80 13.64 2.43
CA ALA A 117 0.58 13.16 3.79
C ALA A 117 0.64 14.30 4.81
N LEU A 118 1.62 15.20 4.67
CA LEU A 118 1.74 16.40 5.50
C LEU A 118 0.51 17.31 5.38
N LEU A 119 -0.02 17.52 4.18
CA LEU A 119 -1.22 18.31 3.95
C LEU A 119 -2.47 17.69 4.64
N TRP A 120 -2.50 16.38 4.78
CA TRP A 120 -3.59 15.67 5.44
C TRP A 120 -3.45 15.61 6.96
N ARG A 121 -2.26 15.89 7.50
CA ARG A 121 -2.08 16.05 8.94
C ARG A 121 -2.89 17.27 9.41
N GLY A 122 -3.79 17.09 10.33
CA GLY A 122 -4.59 18.18 10.91
C GLY A 122 -5.81 18.63 10.10
N ARG A 123 -6.12 18.02 8.95
CA ARG A 123 -7.38 18.23 8.24
C ARG A 123 -8.32 17.06 8.50
N SER A 124 -9.62 17.38 8.72
CA SER A 124 -10.66 16.37 8.54
C SER A 124 -10.61 15.91 7.08
N LEU A 125 -10.47 14.60 6.86
CA LEU A 125 -10.59 14.09 5.49
C LEU A 125 -11.99 14.42 5.01
N PRO A 126 -12.15 14.90 3.76
CA PRO A 126 -13.47 14.96 3.18
C PRO A 126 -14.05 13.55 3.28
N GLU A 127 -15.30 13.46 3.71
CA GLU A 127 -16.08 12.24 3.63
C GLU A 127 -16.18 11.90 2.13
N VAL A 128 -15.16 11.20 1.64
CA VAL A 128 -15.20 10.66 0.29
C VAL A 128 -16.28 9.62 0.39
N ASP A 129 -17.40 9.90 -0.27
CA ASP A 129 -18.47 8.95 -0.52
C ASP A 129 -17.85 7.81 -1.37
N ARG A 130 -17.08 6.98 -0.66
CA ARG A 130 -16.46 5.79 -1.23
C ARG A 130 -17.60 4.84 -1.41
N LEU A 131 -18.24 4.94 -2.56
CA LEU A 131 -19.15 3.91 -3.03
C LEU A 131 -18.42 2.59 -2.84
N ALA A 132 -18.81 1.86 -1.81
CA ALA A 132 -18.35 0.51 -1.58
C ALA A 132 -18.82 -0.29 -2.80
N GLU A 133 -17.95 -0.42 -3.80
CA GLU A 133 -18.24 -1.31 -4.90
C GLU A 133 -18.42 -2.71 -4.31
N VAL A 134 -19.59 -3.25 -4.48
CA VAL A 134 -19.90 -4.61 -4.07
C VAL A 134 -18.92 -5.54 -4.79
N PRO A 135 -18.18 -6.40 -4.07
CA PRO A 135 -17.27 -7.36 -4.71
C PRO A 135 -18.02 -8.16 -5.77
N ARG A 136 -17.50 -8.22 -6.99
CA ARG A 136 -18.17 -8.87 -8.12
C ARG A 136 -18.10 -10.39 -8.09
N ASP A 137 -17.20 -10.95 -7.26
CA ASP A 137 -16.97 -12.39 -7.15
C ASP A 137 -17.00 -12.83 -5.67
N GLU A 138 -17.62 -13.98 -5.40
CA GLU A 138 -17.67 -14.60 -4.06
C GLU A 138 -16.27 -14.88 -3.50
N ARG A 139 -15.31 -15.25 -4.35
CA ARG A 139 -13.90 -15.47 -3.95
C ARG A 139 -13.23 -14.17 -3.50
N GLU A 140 -13.57 -13.05 -4.09
CA GLU A 140 -13.08 -11.74 -3.70
C GLU A 140 -13.69 -11.31 -2.35
N LYS A 141 -14.98 -11.61 -2.12
CA LYS A 141 -15.65 -11.39 -0.83
C LYS A 141 -15.00 -12.18 0.30
N GLU A 142 -14.70 -13.46 0.08
CA GLU A 142 -14.04 -14.32 1.08
C GLU A 142 -12.63 -13.82 1.40
N ARG A 143 -11.84 -13.41 0.39
CA ARG A 143 -10.49 -12.87 0.58
C ARG A 143 -10.52 -11.54 1.35
N VAL A 144 -11.37 -10.62 0.96
CA VAL A 144 -11.55 -9.33 1.65
C VAL A 144 -12.08 -9.54 3.07
N GLY A 145 -13.06 -10.42 3.26
CA GLY A 145 -13.58 -10.77 4.59
C GLY A 145 -12.52 -11.40 5.50
N SER A 146 -11.68 -12.28 4.95
CA SER A 146 -10.55 -12.89 5.68
C SER A 146 -9.50 -11.86 6.09
N LEU A 147 -9.15 -10.93 5.20
CA LEU A 147 -8.19 -9.86 5.47
C LEU A 147 -8.71 -8.86 6.51
N LEU A 148 -9.96 -8.43 6.39
CA LEU A 148 -10.61 -7.55 7.37
C LEU A 148 -10.77 -8.22 8.73
N GLY A 149 -11.09 -9.51 8.75
CA GLY A 149 -11.14 -10.31 9.98
C GLY A 149 -9.78 -10.49 10.64
N MET A 150 -8.69 -10.58 9.85
CA MET A 150 -7.33 -10.63 10.36
C MET A 150 -6.89 -9.28 10.95
N LEU A 151 -7.22 -8.18 10.29
CA LEU A 151 -7.01 -6.81 10.78
C LEU A 151 -7.76 -6.56 12.11
N GLY A 152 -9.02 -6.97 12.21
CA GLY A 152 -9.81 -6.87 13.43
C GLY A 152 -9.20 -7.63 14.62
N ARG A 153 -8.82 -8.90 14.40
CA ARG A 153 -8.19 -9.72 15.45
C ARG A 153 -6.83 -9.20 15.91
N LEU A 154 -6.03 -8.62 15.01
CA LEU A 154 -4.75 -8.00 15.37
C LEU A 154 -4.98 -6.74 16.21
N ARG A 155 -5.96 -5.93 15.86
CA ARG A 155 -6.33 -4.74 16.63
C ARG A 155 -6.78 -5.08 18.05
N GLU A 156 -7.61 -6.10 18.23
CA GLU A 156 -8.07 -6.56 19.55
C GLU A 156 -6.92 -7.08 20.42
N ARG A 157 -5.92 -7.75 19.84
CA ARG A 157 -4.74 -8.24 20.57
C ARG A 157 -3.76 -7.14 21.00
N LEU A 158 -3.76 -6.00 20.32
CA LEU A 158 -2.89 -4.86 20.62
C LEU A 158 -3.52 -3.86 21.59
N THR A 159 -4.82 -3.96 21.81
CA THR A 159 -5.58 -3.11 22.75
C THR A 159 -5.91 -3.80 24.09
N ALA A 160 -5.58 -5.07 24.20
CA ALA A 160 -5.69 -5.86 25.42
C ALA A 160 -4.32 -6.00 26.11
#